data_7e04eb627e416a33cf5bca636d3bfbfb
#
_entry.id   7e04eb627e416a33cf5bca636d3bfbfb
#
_cell.length_a   1.000
_cell.length_b   1.000
_cell.length_c   1.000
_cell.angle_alpha   90.00
_cell.angle_beta   90.00
_cell.angle_gamma   90.00
#
_symmetry.space_group_name_H-M   'P 1'
#
loop_
_entity.id
_entity.type
_entity.pdbx_description
1 polymer ?
#
loop_
_entity_poly.entity_id
_entity_poly.type
_entity_poly.pdbx_seq_one_letter_code
_entity_poly.pdbx_strand_id
1 'polypeptide(L)'
;MIKVSTVPTSLNTFCYGQLKMLSEHYEVVAVSSPMKELDEIHKREGVRCIGIPMERHISLIKDFKSLVAMTKLFHKEKPDIVHSMKPKAGLISMVAAWLNHVPVRMHTYTGLFFPTAHGIKKAVLVAMDKLLCHCATYINPEGFGVKNDLSVITSKPMHIIGHGNVRGIDLDYWKRDVSWQKSVVY
;
A
#
# COMPACT_ATOMS: atom_id res chain seq x y z
N MET A 1 -10.96 8.56 5.94
CA MET A 1 -10.01 7.88 5.01
C MET A 1 -9.24 6.79 5.74
N ILE A 2 -9.06 5.61 5.12
CA ILE A 2 -8.24 4.54 5.72
C ILE A 2 -7.03 4.25 4.81
N LYS A 3 -5.81 4.31 5.36
CA LYS A 3 -4.55 3.96 4.69
C LYS A 3 -4.11 2.57 5.14
N VAL A 4 -3.86 1.65 4.19
CA VAL A 4 -3.58 0.24 4.50
C VAL A 4 -2.24 -0.21 3.93
N SER A 5 -1.44 -0.89 4.75
CA SER A 5 -0.23 -1.61 4.30
C SER A 5 -0.09 -2.95 5.02
N THR A 6 0.63 -3.90 4.42
CA THR A 6 0.82 -5.24 5.02
C THR A 6 1.59 -5.17 6.33
N VAL A 7 2.64 -4.35 6.40
CA VAL A 7 3.50 -4.20 7.58
C VAL A 7 3.68 -2.73 7.93
N PRO A 8 3.80 -2.36 9.22
CA PRO A 8 3.95 -0.98 9.64
C PRO A 8 5.20 -0.31 9.08
N THR A 9 6.29 -1.04 8.91
CA THR A 9 7.54 -0.54 8.32
C THR A 9 7.28 0.13 6.96
N SER A 10 6.36 -0.41 6.15
CA SER A 10 5.99 0.20 4.87
C SER A 10 5.25 1.53 5.05
N LEU A 11 4.35 1.64 6.03
CA LEU A 11 3.72 2.92 6.38
C LEU A 11 4.75 3.91 6.92
N ASN A 12 5.64 3.42 7.78
CA ASN A 12 6.69 4.24 8.38
C ASN A 12 7.64 4.83 7.34
N THR A 13 7.98 4.07 6.31
CA THR A 13 8.90 4.49 5.25
C THR A 13 8.21 5.31 4.17
N PHE A 14 7.11 4.80 3.60
CA PHE A 14 6.47 5.42 2.44
C PHE A 14 5.47 6.52 2.77
N CYS A 15 4.94 6.55 4.00
CA CYS A 15 3.94 7.54 4.42
C CYS A 15 4.47 8.48 5.51
N TYR A 16 5.79 8.60 5.66
CA TYR A 16 6.41 9.51 6.63
C TYR A 16 5.98 10.96 6.35
N GLY A 17 5.35 11.61 7.34
CA GLY A 17 4.77 12.96 7.22
C GLY A 17 3.51 13.03 6.35
N GLN A 18 3.24 12.03 5.51
CA GLN A 18 2.07 12.02 4.62
C GLN A 18 0.76 11.82 5.39
N LEU A 19 0.77 10.95 6.44
CA LEU A 19 -0.45 10.71 7.22
C LEU A 19 -0.85 11.95 8.00
N LYS A 20 0.12 12.66 8.57
CA LYS A 20 -0.09 13.93 9.26
C LYS A 20 -0.64 15.00 8.30
N MET A 21 -0.04 15.17 7.13
CA MET A 21 -0.52 16.09 6.09
C MET A 21 -1.96 15.76 5.68
N LEU A 22 -2.28 14.47 5.47
CA LEU A 22 -3.64 14.06 5.11
C LEU A 22 -4.63 14.28 6.26
N SER A 23 -4.19 14.22 7.52
CA SER A 23 -5.07 14.46 8.67
C SER A 23 -5.53 15.92 8.84
N GLU A 24 -4.90 16.85 8.12
CA GLU A 24 -5.34 18.24 8.05
C GLU A 24 -6.65 18.38 7.24
N HIS A 25 -6.96 17.40 6.37
CA HIS A 25 -8.12 17.44 5.47
C HIS A 25 -9.10 16.29 5.67
N TYR A 26 -8.66 15.19 6.29
CA TYR A 26 -9.43 13.95 6.46
C TYR A 26 -9.27 13.38 7.86
N GLU A 27 -10.28 12.72 8.37
CA GLU A 27 -10.10 11.78 9.48
C GLU A 27 -9.32 10.56 8.94
N VAL A 28 -8.03 10.44 9.31
CA VAL A 28 -7.12 9.41 8.80
C VAL A 28 -6.96 8.29 9.83
N VAL A 29 -7.13 7.05 9.36
CA VAL A 29 -6.83 5.83 10.11
C VAL A 29 -5.77 5.05 9.35
N ALA A 30 -4.68 4.68 10.02
CA ALA A 30 -3.65 3.80 9.46
C ALA A 30 -3.88 2.36 9.90
N VAL A 31 -3.87 1.42 8.94
CA VAL A 31 -4.11 -0.01 9.20
C VAL A 31 -2.92 -0.83 8.71
N SER A 32 -2.41 -1.69 9.57
CA SER A 32 -1.31 -2.61 9.23
C SER A 32 -1.28 -3.80 10.19
N SER A 33 -0.35 -4.74 10.02
CA SER A 33 -0.12 -5.80 11.01
C SER A 33 0.25 -5.21 12.38
N PRO A 34 -0.22 -5.82 13.49
CA PRO A 34 0.05 -5.33 14.84
C PRO A 34 1.53 -5.56 15.20
N MET A 35 2.31 -4.50 15.19
CA MET A 35 3.74 -4.46 15.55
C MET A 35 4.04 -3.13 16.25
N LYS A 36 5.15 -3.05 16.99
CA LYS A 36 5.54 -1.86 17.78
C LYS A 36 5.63 -0.57 16.97
N GLU A 37 6.01 -0.67 15.70
CA GLU A 37 6.09 0.48 14.79
C GLU A 37 4.73 1.16 14.53
N LEU A 38 3.60 0.50 14.78
CA LEU A 38 2.28 1.16 14.72
C LEU A 38 2.13 2.24 15.80
N ASP A 39 2.67 2.00 17.00
CA ASP A 39 2.65 2.98 18.09
C ASP A 39 3.56 4.17 17.77
N GLU A 40 4.68 3.93 17.11
CA GLU A 40 5.59 4.98 16.63
C GLU A 40 4.92 5.86 15.58
N ILE A 41 4.21 5.24 14.63
CA ILE A 41 3.44 5.96 13.60
C ILE A 41 2.35 6.80 14.27
N HIS A 42 1.59 6.23 15.21
CA HIS A 42 0.57 6.96 15.95
C HIS A 42 1.13 8.21 16.64
N LYS A 43 2.25 8.04 17.37
CA LYS A 43 2.91 9.16 18.09
C LYS A 43 3.44 10.24 17.15
N ARG A 44 4.05 9.84 16.04
CA ARG A 44 4.69 10.77 15.10
C ARG A 44 3.69 11.49 14.20
N GLU A 45 2.74 10.75 13.65
CA GLU A 45 1.79 11.28 12.66
C GLU A 45 0.51 11.86 13.31
N GLY A 46 0.23 11.52 14.56
CA GLY A 46 -0.97 11.98 15.28
C GLY A 46 -2.27 11.32 14.76
N VAL A 47 -2.18 10.23 13.99
CA VAL A 47 -3.35 9.53 13.42
C VAL A 47 -3.67 8.27 14.19
N ARG A 48 -4.93 7.84 14.16
CA ARG A 48 -5.36 6.58 14.77
C ARG A 48 -4.78 5.40 13.99
N CYS A 49 -4.19 4.43 14.71
CA CYS A 49 -3.63 3.21 14.12
C CYS A 49 -4.39 1.97 14.58
N ILE A 50 -4.65 1.04 13.67
CA ILE A 50 -5.37 -0.21 13.94
C ILE A 50 -4.56 -1.39 13.43
N GLY A 51 -4.34 -2.40 14.29
CA GLY A 51 -3.67 -3.64 13.94
C GLY A 51 -4.63 -4.68 13.36
N ILE A 52 -4.42 -5.08 12.11
CA ILE A 52 -5.05 -6.28 11.52
C ILE A 52 -3.92 -7.21 11.07
N PRO A 53 -3.85 -8.46 11.59
CA PRO A 53 -2.79 -9.39 11.21
C PRO A 53 -2.83 -9.68 9.69
N MET A 54 -1.73 -9.40 9.01
CA MET A 54 -1.51 -9.72 7.59
C MET A 54 -0.10 -10.28 7.44
N GLU A 55 0.02 -11.55 7.04
CA GLU A 55 1.34 -12.16 6.82
C GLU A 55 1.92 -11.77 5.45
N ARG A 56 3.25 -11.75 5.34
CA ARG A 56 3.90 -11.48 4.04
C ARG A 56 3.72 -12.63 3.05
N HIS A 57 3.69 -13.87 3.55
CA HIS A 57 3.51 -15.06 2.73
C HIS A 57 2.03 -15.35 2.47
N ILE A 58 1.74 -16.01 1.35
CA ILE A 58 0.37 -16.45 1.02
C ILE A 58 -0.05 -17.53 2.02
N SER A 59 -1.16 -17.32 2.70
CA SER A 59 -1.77 -18.25 3.63
C SER A 59 -3.28 -18.12 3.55
N LEU A 60 -3.95 -19.04 2.84
CA LEU A 60 -5.37 -18.92 2.52
C LEU A 60 -6.25 -18.71 3.77
N ILE A 61 -6.01 -19.49 4.84
CA ILE A 61 -6.80 -19.40 6.07
C ILE A 61 -6.56 -18.07 6.78
N LYS A 62 -5.29 -17.65 6.91
CA LYS A 62 -4.95 -16.39 7.58
C LYS A 62 -5.38 -15.19 6.76
N ASP A 63 -5.23 -15.26 5.45
CA ASP A 63 -5.65 -14.22 4.51
C ASP A 63 -7.18 -14.05 4.53
N PHE A 64 -7.94 -15.16 4.62
CA PHE A 64 -9.38 -15.10 4.81
C PHE A 64 -9.78 -14.46 6.15
N LYS A 65 -9.09 -14.81 7.25
CA LYS A 65 -9.31 -14.14 8.55
C LYS A 65 -9.02 -12.64 8.48
N SER A 66 -7.93 -12.26 7.81
CA SER A 66 -7.59 -10.85 7.60
C SER A 66 -8.65 -10.13 6.76
N LEU A 67 -9.19 -10.78 5.72
CA LEU A 67 -10.27 -10.25 4.89
C LEU A 67 -11.54 -10.01 5.72
N VAL A 68 -11.95 -10.98 6.54
CA VAL A 68 -13.12 -10.84 7.42
C VAL A 68 -12.92 -9.69 8.43
N ALA A 69 -11.72 -9.61 9.04
CA ALA A 69 -11.41 -8.53 9.98
C ALA A 69 -11.44 -7.16 9.30
N MET A 70 -10.86 -7.05 8.09
CA MET A 70 -10.87 -5.82 7.30
C MET A 70 -12.29 -5.43 6.86
N THR A 71 -13.11 -6.40 6.44
CA THR A 71 -14.52 -6.17 6.07
C THR A 71 -15.32 -5.64 7.26
N LYS A 72 -15.15 -6.23 8.45
CA LYS A 72 -15.78 -5.76 9.68
C LYS A 72 -15.34 -4.36 10.07
N LEU A 73 -14.02 -4.06 9.92
CA LEU A 73 -13.49 -2.74 10.17
C LEU A 73 -14.15 -1.70 9.25
N PHE A 74 -14.20 -1.96 7.94
CA PHE A 74 -14.79 -1.02 6.98
C PHE A 74 -16.30 -0.86 7.16
N HIS A 75 -16.99 -1.93 7.57
CA HIS A 75 -18.40 -1.84 7.92
C HIS A 75 -18.64 -0.91 9.13
N LYS A 76 -17.76 -0.98 10.14
CA LYS A 76 -17.83 -0.14 11.34
C LYS A 76 -17.45 1.31 11.06
N GLU A 77 -16.32 1.51 10.39
CA GLU A 77 -15.71 2.84 10.17
C GLU A 77 -16.37 3.62 9.01
N LYS A 78 -17.04 2.93 8.08
CA LYS A 78 -17.69 3.50 6.88
C LYS A 78 -16.83 4.52 6.13
N PRO A 79 -15.61 4.15 5.74
CA PRO A 79 -14.70 5.10 5.12
C PRO A 79 -15.18 5.51 3.72
N ASP A 80 -15.02 6.78 3.36
CA ASP A 80 -15.23 7.26 1.99
C ASP A 80 -14.08 6.87 1.07
N ILE A 81 -12.86 6.76 1.64
CA ILE A 81 -11.62 6.48 0.90
C ILE A 81 -10.86 5.36 1.60
N VAL A 82 -10.53 4.32 0.85
CA VAL A 82 -9.55 3.30 1.24
C VAL A 82 -8.37 3.37 0.28
N HIS A 83 -7.17 3.63 0.80
CA HIS A 83 -5.95 3.66 0.01
C HIS A 83 -4.96 2.63 0.52
N SER A 84 -4.69 1.62 -0.28
CA SER A 84 -3.77 0.52 0.04
C SER A 84 -2.46 0.62 -0.74
N MET A 85 -1.43 0.02 -0.17
CA MET A 85 -0.15 -0.23 -0.81
C MET A 85 0.34 -1.63 -0.44
N LYS A 86 1.23 -2.21 -1.23
CA LYS A 86 1.71 -3.61 -1.16
C LYS A 86 0.65 -4.65 -1.59
N PRO A 87 1.07 -5.70 -2.30
CA PRO A 87 0.16 -6.61 -3.00
C PRO A 87 -0.87 -7.28 -2.08
N LYS A 88 -0.43 -7.82 -0.93
CA LYS A 88 -1.36 -8.51 -0.02
C LYS A 88 -2.35 -7.56 0.64
N ALA A 89 -1.89 -6.45 1.22
CA ALA A 89 -2.78 -5.44 1.78
C ALA A 89 -3.72 -4.88 0.71
N GLY A 90 -3.19 -4.72 -0.52
CA GLY A 90 -3.98 -4.32 -1.69
C GLY A 90 -5.14 -5.26 -1.95
N LEU A 91 -4.86 -6.55 -2.13
CA LEU A 91 -5.90 -7.53 -2.43
C LEU A 91 -6.95 -7.59 -1.33
N ILE A 92 -6.53 -7.76 -0.07
CA ILE A 92 -7.44 -7.88 1.08
C ILE A 92 -8.29 -6.62 1.24
N SER A 93 -7.67 -5.43 1.23
CA SER A 93 -8.40 -4.18 1.47
C SER A 93 -9.27 -3.76 0.28
N MET A 94 -8.85 -3.99 -0.96
CA MET A 94 -9.68 -3.65 -2.12
C MET A 94 -10.92 -4.54 -2.21
N VAL A 95 -10.78 -5.86 -1.94
CA VAL A 95 -11.95 -6.77 -1.86
C VAL A 95 -12.86 -6.38 -0.70
N ALA A 96 -12.31 -6.15 0.50
CA ALA A 96 -13.11 -5.72 1.66
C ALA A 96 -13.85 -4.39 1.41
N ALA A 97 -13.18 -3.43 0.78
CA ALA A 97 -13.75 -2.13 0.45
C ALA A 97 -14.83 -2.24 -0.65
N TRP A 98 -14.63 -3.12 -1.63
CA TRP A 98 -15.64 -3.42 -2.65
C TRP A 98 -16.90 -4.03 -2.03
N LEU A 99 -16.74 -5.02 -1.13
CA LEU A 99 -17.86 -5.64 -0.40
C LEU A 99 -18.63 -4.63 0.48
N ASN A 100 -17.96 -3.60 0.99
CA ASN A 100 -18.59 -2.54 1.79
C ASN A 100 -19.04 -1.32 0.96
N HIS A 101 -18.99 -1.40 -0.36
CA HIS A 101 -19.37 -0.31 -1.27
C HIS A 101 -18.64 1.01 -0.99
N VAL A 102 -17.39 0.95 -0.51
CA VAL A 102 -16.57 2.15 -0.31
C VAL A 102 -16.41 2.90 -1.64
N PRO A 103 -16.75 4.20 -1.70
CA PRO A 103 -16.78 4.92 -2.98
C PRO A 103 -15.42 5.01 -3.66
N VAL A 104 -14.37 5.36 -2.90
CA VAL A 104 -13.01 5.55 -3.42
C VAL A 104 -12.10 4.44 -2.91
N ARG A 105 -11.74 3.54 -3.82
CA ARG A 105 -10.87 2.37 -3.56
C ARG A 105 -9.60 2.51 -4.38
N MET A 106 -8.56 3.01 -3.75
CA MET A 106 -7.28 3.34 -4.39
C MET A 106 -6.20 2.33 -4.03
N HIS A 107 -5.44 1.88 -5.01
CA HIS A 107 -4.26 1.06 -4.78
C HIS A 107 -3.03 1.63 -5.46
N THR A 108 -1.94 1.76 -4.68
CA THR A 108 -0.62 2.12 -5.22
C THR A 108 0.24 0.86 -5.35
N TYR A 109 0.59 0.52 -6.58
CA TYR A 109 1.52 -0.56 -6.89
C TYR A 109 2.96 -0.08 -6.73
N THR A 110 3.66 -0.67 -5.75
CA THR A 110 5.08 -0.42 -5.46
C THR A 110 5.99 -1.53 -6.00
N GLY A 111 5.62 -2.12 -7.10
CA GLY A 111 6.25 -3.27 -7.75
C GLY A 111 5.29 -4.43 -7.95
N LEU A 112 5.67 -5.37 -8.79
CA LEU A 112 4.89 -6.54 -9.18
C LEU A 112 5.72 -7.82 -9.04
N PHE A 113 5.05 -8.92 -8.68
CA PHE A 113 5.70 -10.23 -8.56
C PHE A 113 5.48 -11.12 -9.79
N PHE A 114 4.38 -10.93 -10.54
CA PHE A 114 4.05 -11.82 -11.65
C PHE A 114 5.01 -11.71 -12.86
N PRO A 115 5.67 -10.58 -13.17
CA PRO A 115 6.55 -10.50 -14.33
C PRO A 115 7.72 -11.50 -14.25
N THR A 116 8.26 -11.71 -13.04
CA THR A 116 9.39 -12.64 -12.79
C THR A 116 8.95 -14.05 -12.40
N ALA A 117 7.65 -14.28 -12.25
CA ALA A 117 7.12 -15.61 -11.92
C ALA A 117 6.86 -16.46 -13.15
N HIS A 118 6.87 -17.79 -12.96
CA HIS A 118 6.64 -18.77 -14.03
C HIS A 118 5.56 -19.77 -13.65
N GLY A 119 4.99 -20.45 -14.65
CA GLY A 119 4.03 -21.54 -14.50
C GLY A 119 2.79 -21.16 -13.68
N ILE A 120 2.32 -22.08 -12.86
CA ILE A 120 1.12 -21.93 -12.04
C ILE A 120 1.23 -20.73 -11.07
N LYS A 121 2.42 -20.49 -10.51
CA LYS A 121 2.65 -19.34 -9.63
C LYS A 121 2.34 -18.03 -10.34
N LYS A 122 2.77 -17.85 -11.58
CA LYS A 122 2.47 -16.67 -12.40
C LYS A 122 0.96 -16.53 -12.60
N ALA A 123 0.27 -17.60 -12.96
CA ALA A 123 -1.18 -17.58 -13.17
C ALA A 123 -1.95 -17.14 -11.92
N VAL A 124 -1.57 -17.66 -10.75
CA VAL A 124 -2.17 -17.26 -9.47
C VAL A 124 -1.91 -15.78 -9.17
N LEU A 125 -0.69 -15.29 -9.31
CA LEU A 125 -0.36 -13.88 -9.06
C LEU A 125 -1.11 -12.94 -10.00
N VAL A 126 -1.19 -13.29 -11.31
CA VAL A 126 -1.98 -12.54 -12.29
C VAL A 126 -3.46 -12.52 -11.93
N ALA A 127 -4.03 -13.64 -11.49
CA ALA A 127 -5.42 -13.70 -11.06
C ALA A 127 -5.69 -12.81 -9.83
N MET A 128 -4.76 -12.81 -8.87
CA MET A 128 -4.83 -11.95 -7.68
C MET A 128 -4.77 -10.46 -8.06
N ASP A 129 -3.84 -10.07 -8.93
CA ASP A 129 -3.72 -8.69 -9.39
C ASP A 129 -4.92 -8.26 -10.26
N LYS A 130 -5.46 -9.14 -11.10
CA LYS A 130 -6.71 -8.88 -11.84
C LYS A 130 -7.88 -8.64 -10.89
N LEU A 131 -8.04 -9.45 -9.84
CA LEU A 131 -9.09 -9.28 -8.84
C LEU A 131 -8.91 -7.95 -8.09
N LEU A 132 -7.69 -7.62 -7.68
CA LEU A 132 -7.38 -6.34 -7.04
C LEU A 132 -7.75 -5.17 -7.96
N CYS A 133 -7.30 -5.20 -9.21
CA CYS A 133 -7.62 -4.17 -10.21
C CYS A 133 -9.13 -4.07 -10.45
N HIS A 134 -9.87 -5.18 -10.46
CA HIS A 134 -11.32 -5.17 -10.59
C HIS A 134 -11.99 -4.42 -9.44
N CYS A 135 -11.58 -4.71 -8.20
CA CYS A 135 -12.15 -4.09 -6.99
C CYS A 135 -11.74 -2.63 -6.80
N ALA A 136 -10.55 -2.23 -7.25
CA ALA A 136 -10.08 -0.85 -7.13
C ALA A 136 -10.83 0.11 -8.07
N THR A 137 -11.08 1.36 -7.64
CA THR A 137 -11.56 2.45 -8.50
C THR A 137 -10.41 3.24 -9.13
N TYR A 138 -9.29 3.36 -8.40
CA TYR A 138 -8.09 4.06 -8.86
C TYR A 138 -6.85 3.18 -8.71
N ILE A 139 -6.04 3.13 -9.75
CA ILE A 139 -4.78 2.37 -9.79
C ILE A 139 -3.64 3.35 -10.05
N ASN A 140 -2.71 3.40 -9.11
CA ASN A 140 -1.53 4.28 -9.17
C ASN A 140 -0.26 3.42 -9.24
N PRO A 141 0.30 3.15 -10.42
CA PRO A 141 1.63 2.55 -10.53
C PRO A 141 2.70 3.54 -10.06
N GLU A 142 3.72 3.06 -9.36
CA GLU A 142 4.84 3.90 -8.91
C GLU A 142 5.75 4.39 -10.05
N GLY A 143 5.60 3.85 -11.26
CA GLY A 143 6.41 4.23 -12.40
C GLY A 143 5.95 3.58 -13.71
N PHE A 144 6.57 3.99 -14.81
CA PHE A 144 6.20 3.54 -16.16
C PHE A 144 6.40 2.03 -16.36
N GLY A 145 7.44 1.43 -15.78
CA GLY A 145 7.66 -0.02 -15.85
C GLY A 145 6.50 -0.80 -15.26
N VAL A 146 6.08 -0.45 -14.03
CA VAL A 146 4.93 -1.07 -13.36
C VAL A 146 3.63 -0.83 -14.14
N LYS A 147 3.45 0.37 -14.72
CA LYS A 147 2.30 0.68 -15.57
C LYS A 147 2.25 -0.20 -16.81
N ASN A 148 3.37 -0.39 -17.48
CA ASN A 148 3.46 -1.23 -18.69
C ASN A 148 3.14 -2.69 -18.36
N ASP A 149 3.69 -3.23 -17.27
CA ASP A 149 3.38 -4.60 -16.84
C ASP A 149 1.91 -4.77 -16.46
N LEU A 150 1.31 -3.80 -15.76
CA LEU A 150 -0.11 -3.84 -15.42
C LEU A 150 -1.03 -3.73 -16.64
N SER A 151 -0.63 -3.03 -17.70
CA SER A 151 -1.44 -2.87 -18.91
C SER A 151 -1.76 -4.19 -19.61
N VAL A 152 -0.96 -5.25 -19.35
CA VAL A 152 -1.19 -6.61 -19.85
C VAL A 152 -2.37 -7.30 -19.14
N ILE A 153 -2.72 -6.88 -17.94
CA ILE A 153 -3.73 -7.55 -17.10
C ILE A 153 -4.98 -6.73 -16.83
N THR A 154 -4.94 -5.41 -17.06
CA THR A 154 -6.08 -4.51 -16.86
C THR A 154 -6.12 -3.39 -17.90
N SER A 155 -7.32 -3.04 -18.33
CA SER A 155 -7.57 -1.86 -19.20
C SER A 155 -7.99 -0.62 -18.40
N LYS A 156 -8.03 -0.69 -17.07
CA LYS A 156 -8.39 0.49 -16.26
C LYS A 156 -7.40 1.63 -16.43
N PRO A 157 -7.86 2.88 -16.42
CA PRO A 157 -6.97 4.04 -16.43
C PRO A 157 -6.01 3.99 -15.24
N MET A 158 -4.74 4.24 -15.51
CA MET A 158 -3.67 4.25 -14.52
C MET A 158 -2.95 5.59 -14.53
N HIS A 159 -2.79 6.18 -13.36
CA HIS A 159 -2.16 7.49 -13.18
C HIS A 159 -0.86 7.34 -12.42
N ILE A 160 0.23 7.83 -13.00
CA ILE A 160 1.51 7.98 -12.30
C ILE A 160 1.52 9.38 -11.67
N ILE A 161 1.74 9.45 -10.36
CA ILE A 161 1.76 10.72 -9.64
C ILE A 161 3.14 11.37 -9.83
N GLY A 162 3.15 12.59 -10.35
CA GLY A 162 4.38 13.32 -10.65
C GLY A 162 5.28 12.56 -11.64
N HIS A 163 6.54 12.38 -11.29
CA HIS A 163 7.52 11.63 -12.10
C HIS A 163 7.60 10.15 -11.73
N GLY A 164 6.68 9.67 -10.91
CA GLY A 164 6.72 8.33 -10.33
C GLY A 164 7.37 8.34 -8.93
N ASN A 165 7.53 7.13 -8.37
CA ASN A 165 7.93 6.89 -6.99
C ASN A 165 6.82 7.18 -5.96
N VAL A 166 6.87 6.47 -4.82
CA VAL A 166 5.81 6.54 -3.79
C VAL A 166 5.99 7.74 -2.87
N ARG A 167 7.23 8.19 -2.65
CA ARG A 167 7.55 9.24 -1.67
C ARG A 167 8.40 10.38 -2.22
N GLY A 168 9.21 10.14 -3.22
CA GLY A 168 10.29 11.05 -3.63
C GLY A 168 11.55 10.90 -2.75
N ILE A 169 12.53 11.75 -2.99
CA ILE A 169 13.82 11.75 -2.30
C ILE A 169 14.02 13.12 -1.68
N ASP A 170 14.35 13.17 -0.40
CA ASP A 170 14.78 14.37 0.30
C ASP A 170 16.21 14.72 -0.12
N LEU A 171 16.34 15.67 -1.04
CA LEU A 171 17.62 16.07 -1.58
C LEU A 171 18.50 16.78 -0.54
N ASP A 172 17.92 17.40 0.48
CA ASP A 172 18.69 18.06 1.53
C ASP A 172 19.31 17.03 2.47
N TYR A 173 18.58 15.96 2.79
CA TYR A 173 19.11 14.82 3.55
C TYR A 173 20.20 14.08 2.78
N TRP A 174 20.07 13.94 1.46
CA TRP A 174 21.02 13.21 0.60
C TRP A 174 22.06 14.09 -0.07
N LYS A 175 22.23 15.35 0.32
CA LYS A 175 23.34 16.18 -0.12
C LYS A 175 24.65 15.47 0.21
N ARG A 176 25.48 15.25 -0.81
CA ARG A 176 26.87 14.81 -0.61
C ARG A 176 27.61 15.87 0.17
N ASP A 177 27.80 15.63 1.45
CA ASP A 177 28.79 16.38 2.21
C ASP A 177 30.17 15.93 1.74
N VAL A 178 31.04 16.88 1.40
CA VAL A 178 32.40 16.60 0.90
C VAL A 178 33.23 15.81 1.94
N SER A 179 32.81 15.78 3.19
CA SER A 179 33.39 14.97 4.28
C SER A 179 33.24 13.46 4.08
N TRP A 180 32.19 12.99 3.34
CA TRP A 180 31.96 11.55 3.08
C TRP A 180 32.94 10.96 2.05
N GLN A 181 33.57 11.79 1.23
CA GLN A 181 34.55 11.30 0.24
C GLN A 181 35.86 10.77 0.85
N LYS A 182 36.14 11.07 2.13
CA LYS A 182 37.34 10.61 2.83
C LYS A 182 37.20 9.27 3.55
N SER A 183 36.00 8.74 3.71
CA SER A 183 35.74 7.50 4.49
C SER A 183 35.47 6.25 3.64
N VAL A 184 35.50 6.32 2.31
CA VAL A 184 35.23 5.18 1.41
C VAL A 184 36.42 4.81 0.55
N VAL A 185 37.61 5.17 0.96
CA VAL A 185 38.86 4.67 0.35
C VAL A 185 39.60 3.84 1.40
N TYR A 186 39.18 2.55 1.50
CA TYR A 186 40.05 1.42 1.83
C TYR A 186 39.35 0.11 1.44
#